data_92daeb0c6b2cca15e1a833c788480a64
#
_entry.id   92daeb0c6b2cca15e1a833c788480a64
#
_cell.length_a   1.000
_cell.length_b   1.000
_cell.length_c   1.000
_cell.angle_alpha   90.00
_cell.angle_beta   90.00
_cell.angle_gamma   90.00
#
_symmetry.space_group_name_H-M   'P 1'
#
loop_
_entity.id
_entity.type
_entity.pdbx_description
1 polymer ?
#
loop_
_entity_poly.entity_id
_entity_poly.type
_entity_poly.pdbx_seq_one_letter_code
_entity_poly.pdbx_strand_id
1 'polypeptide(L)'
;MRSCLNNNYMIEQFNFDIQLIFAILNGKVSAAINRKLSRNFRQNGMEITPEQWTVLLFLWEKDGVTQQELCNATFKDKPSMTRLIDNMERQHLVVRISDKKTDVPMIHLTKTGKELEEMARFIANKTLKEALHGLTLEELRVSQEVLRKIFTNTKD
;
A
#
# COMPACT_ATOMS: atom_id res chain seq x y z
N MET A 1 -18.17 -21.42 -5.88
CA MET A 1 -17.02 -22.12 -6.47
C MET A 1 -16.96 -22.05 -8.01
N ARG A 2 -17.69 -21.18 -8.69
CA ARG A 2 -17.75 -21.11 -10.17
C ARG A 2 -17.21 -19.81 -10.80
N SER A 3 -16.65 -18.88 -10.04
CA SER A 3 -16.24 -17.57 -10.60
C SER A 3 -14.73 -17.40 -10.82
N CYS A 4 -13.88 -18.26 -10.29
CA CYS A 4 -12.42 -18.16 -10.46
C CYS A 4 -11.87 -18.79 -11.76
N LEU A 5 -12.63 -19.70 -12.38
CA LEU A 5 -12.19 -20.39 -13.59
C LEU A 5 -12.38 -19.58 -14.88
N ASN A 6 -13.29 -18.58 -14.88
CA ASN A 6 -13.57 -17.80 -16.08
C ASN A 6 -12.53 -16.73 -16.43
N ASN A 7 -11.67 -16.34 -15.49
CA ASN A 7 -10.69 -15.29 -15.77
C ASN A 7 -9.43 -15.79 -16.48
N ASN A 8 -9.04 -17.05 -16.28
CA ASN A 8 -7.92 -17.63 -17.04
C ASN A 8 -8.29 -17.89 -18.51
N TYR A 9 -9.53 -18.31 -18.78
CA TYR A 9 -10.02 -18.52 -20.15
C TYR A 9 -9.99 -17.26 -21.02
N MET A 10 -10.24 -16.08 -20.45
CA MET A 10 -10.21 -14.84 -21.22
C MET A 10 -8.79 -14.41 -21.62
N ILE A 11 -7.79 -14.71 -20.81
CA ILE A 11 -6.39 -14.36 -21.13
C ILE A 11 -5.83 -15.33 -22.18
N GLU A 12 -6.19 -16.61 -22.12
CA GLU A 12 -5.77 -17.62 -23.09
C GLU A 12 -6.39 -17.44 -24.49
N GLN A 13 -7.55 -16.78 -24.60
CA GLN A 13 -8.17 -16.47 -25.88
C GLN A 13 -7.52 -15.31 -26.64
N PHE A 14 -6.77 -14.46 -25.95
CA PHE A 14 -6.02 -13.36 -26.54
C PHE A 14 -4.55 -13.75 -26.56
N ASN A 15 -4.01 -14.22 -27.60
CA ASN A 15 -2.62 -14.67 -27.77
C ASN A 15 -1.55 -13.61 -27.35
N PHE A 16 -1.61 -13.19 -26.07
CA PHE A 16 -0.65 -12.27 -25.47
C PHE A 16 0.65 -13.01 -25.13
N ASP A 17 1.76 -12.34 -25.33
CA ASP A 17 3.03 -12.88 -24.84
C ASP A 17 3.09 -12.88 -23.30
N ILE A 18 3.99 -13.69 -22.75
CA ILE A 18 4.11 -13.87 -21.30
C ILE A 18 4.42 -12.54 -20.55
N GLN A 19 5.12 -11.62 -21.21
CA GLN A 19 5.51 -10.34 -20.61
C GLN A 19 4.30 -9.43 -20.45
N LEU A 20 3.44 -9.36 -21.46
CA LEU A 20 2.22 -8.58 -21.44
C LEU A 20 1.20 -9.16 -20.43
N ILE A 21 1.07 -10.49 -20.38
CA ILE A 21 0.23 -11.17 -19.38
C ILE A 21 0.70 -10.86 -17.98
N PHE A 22 2.01 -10.89 -17.72
CA PHE A 22 2.58 -10.54 -16.41
C PHE A 22 2.20 -9.11 -16.00
N ALA A 23 2.37 -8.12 -16.88
CA ALA A 23 2.05 -6.73 -16.61
C ALA A 23 0.56 -6.53 -16.27
N ILE A 24 -0.35 -7.16 -17.04
CA ILE A 24 -1.79 -7.10 -16.82
C ILE A 24 -2.16 -7.74 -15.48
N LEU A 25 -1.64 -8.93 -15.17
CA LEU A 25 -1.94 -9.65 -13.93
C LEU A 25 -1.43 -8.88 -12.70
N ASN A 26 -0.22 -8.31 -12.78
CA ASN A 26 0.33 -7.52 -11.68
C ASN A 26 -0.58 -6.33 -11.33
N GLY A 27 -1.04 -5.58 -12.32
CA GLY A 27 -1.99 -4.49 -12.11
C GLY A 27 -3.32 -4.95 -11.51
N LYS A 28 -3.88 -6.05 -12.01
CA LYS A 28 -5.14 -6.63 -11.49
C LYS A 28 -5.01 -7.10 -10.05
N VAL A 29 -3.93 -7.78 -9.70
CA VAL A 29 -3.67 -8.29 -8.35
C VAL A 29 -3.56 -7.12 -7.36
N SER A 30 -2.75 -6.11 -7.67
CA SER A 30 -2.60 -4.92 -6.84
C SER A 30 -3.94 -4.22 -6.61
N ALA A 31 -4.71 -3.99 -7.66
CA ALA A 31 -6.03 -3.37 -7.55
C ALA A 31 -7.01 -4.22 -6.71
N ALA A 32 -6.99 -5.55 -6.86
CA ALA A 32 -7.86 -6.45 -6.10
C ALA A 32 -7.53 -6.45 -4.60
N ILE A 33 -6.25 -6.51 -4.24
CA ILE A 33 -5.80 -6.44 -2.85
C ILE A 33 -6.21 -5.10 -2.23
N ASN A 34 -5.96 -3.99 -2.93
CA ASN A 34 -6.30 -2.65 -2.45
C ASN A 34 -7.82 -2.48 -2.24
N ARG A 35 -8.66 -2.98 -3.16
CA ARG A 35 -10.12 -2.97 -2.98
C ARG A 35 -10.55 -3.78 -1.76
N LYS A 36 -9.94 -4.96 -1.54
CA LYS A 36 -10.25 -5.82 -0.39
C LYS A 36 -9.84 -5.14 0.93
N LEU A 37 -8.65 -4.54 0.99
CA LEU A 37 -8.19 -3.77 2.14
C LEU A 37 -9.13 -2.61 2.45
N SER A 38 -9.46 -1.78 1.47
CA SER A 38 -10.39 -0.65 1.63
C SER A 38 -11.74 -1.09 2.18
N ARG A 39 -12.30 -2.16 1.64
CA ARG A 39 -13.57 -2.70 2.11
C ARG A 39 -13.48 -3.18 3.55
N ASN A 40 -12.42 -3.93 3.91
CA ASN A 40 -12.25 -4.47 5.24
C ASN A 40 -11.99 -3.38 6.29
N PHE A 41 -11.21 -2.36 5.96
CA PHE A 41 -11.05 -1.17 6.82
C PHE A 41 -12.40 -0.51 7.10
N ARG A 42 -13.18 -0.23 6.05
CA ARG A 42 -14.49 0.42 6.17
C ARG A 42 -15.48 -0.41 6.99
N GLN A 43 -15.52 -1.72 6.79
CA GLN A 43 -16.39 -2.63 7.55
C GLN A 43 -16.07 -2.67 9.05
N ASN A 44 -14.85 -2.28 9.42
CA ASN A 44 -14.40 -2.17 10.81
C ASN A 44 -14.40 -0.70 11.31
N GLY A 45 -15.10 0.20 10.64
CA GLY A 45 -15.23 1.60 11.06
C GLY A 45 -13.99 2.45 10.83
N MET A 46 -13.03 1.98 10.01
CA MET A 46 -11.81 2.72 9.70
C MET A 46 -11.92 3.34 8.30
N GLU A 47 -11.99 4.66 8.24
CA GLU A 47 -12.04 5.40 6.99
C GLU A 47 -10.63 5.76 6.49
N ILE A 48 -9.79 4.75 6.32
CA ILE A 48 -8.46 4.89 5.74
C ILE A 48 -8.37 4.17 4.41
N THR A 49 -7.61 4.75 3.49
CA THR A 49 -7.31 4.13 2.20
C THR A 49 -6.06 3.25 2.32
N PRO A 50 -5.82 2.29 1.40
CA PRO A 50 -4.58 1.51 1.35
C PRO A 50 -3.33 2.38 1.22
N GLU A 51 -3.42 3.52 0.53
CA GLU A 51 -2.31 4.46 0.40
C GLU A 51 -2.02 5.16 1.73
N GLN A 52 -3.06 5.60 2.44
CA GLN A 52 -2.92 6.18 3.79
C GLN A 52 -2.36 5.15 4.77
N TRP A 53 -2.87 3.91 4.71
CA TRP A 53 -2.34 2.82 5.53
C TRP A 53 -0.84 2.58 5.28
N THR A 54 -0.39 2.64 4.02
CA THR A 54 1.03 2.51 3.70
C THR A 54 1.86 3.62 4.35
N VAL A 55 1.41 4.87 4.32
CA VAL A 55 2.08 5.98 5.01
C VAL A 55 2.09 5.78 6.53
N LEU A 56 0.96 5.36 7.10
CA LEU A 56 0.86 5.06 8.53
C LEU A 56 1.82 3.96 8.96
N LEU A 57 2.02 2.91 8.16
CA LEU A 57 3.00 1.86 8.45
C LEU A 57 4.40 2.43 8.66
N PHE A 58 4.85 3.34 7.80
CA PHE A 58 6.17 3.98 7.96
C PHE A 58 6.22 4.88 9.20
N LEU A 59 5.15 5.63 9.47
CA LEU A 59 5.10 6.50 10.63
C LEU A 59 5.01 5.73 11.96
N TRP A 60 4.38 4.56 11.98
CA TRP A 60 4.37 3.71 13.17
C TRP A 60 5.74 3.10 13.46
N GLU A 61 6.56 2.84 12.42
CA GLU A 61 7.95 2.39 12.61
C GLU A 61 8.88 3.55 13.01
N LYS A 62 8.68 4.73 12.41
CA LYS A 62 9.47 5.92 12.68
C LYS A 62 8.59 7.15 12.57
N ASP A 63 8.15 7.69 13.70
CA ASP A 63 7.40 8.94 13.76
C ASP A 63 8.34 10.16 13.54
N GLY A 64 7.79 11.24 13.01
CA GLY A 64 8.57 12.45 12.76
C GLY A 64 9.55 12.31 11.61
N VAL A 65 9.03 12.16 10.42
CA VAL A 65 9.81 12.09 9.16
C VAL A 65 9.42 13.22 8.23
N THR A 66 10.31 13.56 7.31
CA THR A 66 10.02 14.53 6.26
C THR A 66 9.10 13.94 5.19
N GLN A 67 8.39 14.79 4.47
CA GLN A 67 7.61 14.36 3.31
C GLN A 67 8.48 13.69 2.25
N GLN A 68 9.74 14.13 2.09
CA GLN A 68 10.68 13.51 1.15
C GLN A 68 11.04 12.08 1.55
N GLU A 69 11.24 11.80 2.85
CA GLU A 69 11.46 10.43 3.34
C GLU A 69 10.26 9.54 3.03
N LEU A 70 9.03 10.05 3.19
CA LEU A 70 7.81 9.31 2.82
C LEU A 70 7.70 9.07 1.31
N CYS A 71 8.02 10.07 0.48
CA CYS A 71 8.09 9.88 -0.97
C CYS A 71 9.05 8.75 -1.35
N ASN A 72 10.25 8.77 -0.79
CA ASN A 72 11.27 7.76 -1.06
C ASN A 72 10.83 6.36 -0.61
N ALA A 73 10.22 6.26 0.57
CA ALA A 73 9.77 4.99 1.14
C ALA A 73 8.57 4.38 0.40
N THR A 74 7.66 5.21 -0.10
CA THR A 74 6.42 4.77 -0.76
C THR A 74 6.49 4.83 -2.28
N PHE A 75 7.59 5.33 -2.84
CA PHE A 75 7.80 5.55 -4.28
C PHE A 75 6.72 6.45 -4.91
N LYS A 76 6.17 7.36 -4.12
CA LYS A 76 5.16 8.31 -4.56
C LYS A 76 5.81 9.64 -4.94
N ASP A 77 5.30 10.27 -6.00
CA ASP A 77 5.76 11.61 -6.36
C ASP A 77 5.35 12.66 -5.33
N LYS A 78 6.06 13.77 -5.31
CA LYS A 78 5.85 14.85 -4.33
C LYS A 78 4.45 15.46 -4.35
N PRO A 79 3.84 15.79 -5.51
CA PRO A 79 2.47 16.32 -5.55
C PRO A 79 1.43 15.33 -5.01
N SER A 80 1.55 14.05 -5.34
CA SER A 80 0.65 13.00 -4.85
C SER A 80 0.80 12.79 -3.35
N MET A 81 2.03 12.82 -2.83
CA MET A 81 2.28 12.73 -1.38
C MET A 81 1.72 13.96 -0.66
N THR A 82 1.88 15.17 -1.21
CA THR A 82 1.32 16.39 -0.60
C THR A 82 -0.19 16.27 -0.42
N ARG A 83 -0.92 15.86 -1.48
CA ARG A 83 -2.38 15.66 -1.40
C ARG A 83 -2.76 14.58 -0.39
N LEU A 84 -1.99 13.49 -0.33
CA LEU A 84 -2.24 12.41 0.61
C LEU A 84 -2.09 12.88 2.06
N ILE A 85 -0.99 13.58 2.38
CA ILE A 85 -0.76 14.13 3.72
C ILE A 85 -1.80 15.19 4.07
N ASP A 86 -2.18 16.08 3.15
CA ASP A 86 -3.25 17.07 3.38
C ASP A 86 -4.58 16.40 3.74
N ASN A 87 -4.92 15.28 3.08
CA ASN A 87 -6.10 14.50 3.42
C ASN A 87 -5.98 13.86 4.81
N MET A 88 -4.81 13.31 5.14
CA MET A 88 -4.55 12.69 6.44
C MET A 88 -4.57 13.73 7.58
N GLU A 89 -4.12 14.96 7.35
CA GLU A 89 -4.25 16.06 8.33
C GLU A 89 -5.71 16.43 8.55
N ARG A 90 -6.51 16.56 7.48
CA ARG A 90 -7.97 16.83 7.60
C ARG A 90 -8.72 15.74 8.36
N GLN A 91 -8.25 14.49 8.29
CA GLN A 91 -8.77 13.36 9.05
C GLN A 91 -8.16 13.24 10.47
N HIS A 92 -7.32 14.20 10.86
CA HIS A 92 -6.63 14.19 12.16
C HIS A 92 -5.77 12.93 12.41
N LEU A 93 -5.21 12.32 11.37
CA LEU A 93 -4.33 11.17 11.48
C LEU A 93 -2.86 11.58 11.68
N VAL A 94 -2.47 12.65 11.03
CA VAL A 94 -1.11 13.21 11.07
C VAL A 94 -1.16 14.72 11.25
N VAL A 95 -0.03 15.30 11.60
CA VAL A 95 0.19 16.76 11.72
C VAL A 95 1.59 17.11 11.22
N ARG A 96 1.71 18.25 10.53
CA ARG A 96 3.01 18.83 10.18
C ARG A 96 3.50 19.73 11.31
N ILE A 97 4.71 19.44 11.80
CA ILE A 97 5.37 20.24 12.84
C ILE A 97 6.73 20.64 12.30
N SER A 98 7.02 21.94 12.21
CA SER A 98 8.33 22.41 11.79
C SER A 98 9.39 22.10 12.85
N ASP A 99 10.50 21.53 12.42
CA ASP A 99 11.68 21.36 13.26
C ASP A 99 12.26 22.73 13.62
N LYS A 100 12.47 22.99 14.91
CA LYS A 100 12.92 24.28 15.43
C LYS A 100 14.30 24.71 14.94
N LYS A 101 15.12 23.75 14.49
CA LYS A 101 16.51 24.02 14.06
C LYS A 101 16.62 24.18 12.54
N THR A 102 15.85 23.39 11.79
CA THR A 102 15.97 23.32 10.32
C THR A 102 14.83 24.02 9.60
N ASP A 103 13.74 24.36 10.31
CA ASP A 103 12.48 24.88 9.78
C ASP A 103 11.83 23.96 8.72
N VAL A 104 12.26 22.70 8.68
CA VAL A 104 11.71 21.68 7.78
C VAL A 104 10.46 21.07 8.40
N PRO A 105 9.32 21.04 7.68
CA PRO A 105 8.12 20.37 8.17
C PRO A 105 8.34 18.87 8.33
N MET A 106 8.11 18.36 9.54
CA MET A 106 8.13 16.95 9.87
C MET A 106 6.71 16.44 10.02
N ILE A 107 6.44 15.26 9.50
CA ILE A 107 5.13 14.60 9.59
C ILE A 107 5.11 13.73 10.84
N HIS A 108 4.18 14.01 11.73
CA HIS A 108 3.99 13.27 12.99
C HIS A 108 2.61 12.65 13.05
N LEU A 109 2.52 11.49 13.71
CA LEU A 109 1.25 10.89 14.07
C LEU A 109 0.55 11.73 15.15
N THR A 110 -0.74 11.94 15.00
CA THR A 110 -1.59 12.40 16.08
C THR A 110 -1.89 11.27 17.05
N LYS A 111 -2.58 11.58 18.16
CA LYS A 111 -3.10 10.54 19.06
C LYS A 111 -4.00 9.56 18.29
N THR A 112 -4.93 10.06 17.48
CA THR A 112 -5.82 9.25 16.65
C THR A 112 -5.03 8.36 15.69
N GLY A 113 -4.02 8.92 15.01
CA GLY A 113 -3.17 8.14 14.10
C GLY A 113 -2.42 7.00 14.80
N LYS A 114 -1.97 7.21 16.04
CA LYS A 114 -1.34 6.17 16.87
C LYS A 114 -2.31 5.09 17.32
N GLU A 115 -3.50 5.48 17.75
CA GLU A 115 -4.53 4.56 18.25
C GLU A 115 -5.07 3.61 17.18
N LEU A 116 -4.95 3.95 15.90
CA LEU A 116 -5.38 3.08 14.80
C LEU A 116 -4.45 1.88 14.54
N GLU A 117 -3.22 1.91 15.03
CA GLU A 117 -2.17 0.97 14.62
C GLU A 117 -2.58 -0.50 14.81
N GLU A 118 -2.98 -0.88 16.01
CA GLU A 118 -3.26 -2.27 16.36
C GLU A 118 -4.37 -2.85 15.48
N MET A 119 -5.48 -2.13 15.37
CA MET A 119 -6.63 -2.59 14.58
C MET A 119 -6.31 -2.60 13.08
N ALA A 120 -5.62 -1.58 12.57
CA ALA A 120 -5.25 -1.52 11.17
C ALA A 120 -4.29 -2.66 10.78
N ARG A 121 -3.30 -2.96 11.61
CA ARG A 121 -2.39 -4.10 11.41
C ARG A 121 -3.14 -5.43 11.45
N PHE A 122 -4.08 -5.60 12.37
CA PHE A 122 -4.90 -6.80 12.47
C PHE A 122 -5.73 -7.03 11.19
N ILE A 123 -6.45 -6.00 10.74
CA ILE A 123 -7.29 -6.06 9.54
C ILE A 123 -6.44 -6.33 8.29
N ALA A 124 -5.33 -5.61 8.14
CA ALA A 124 -4.45 -5.78 7.00
C ALA A 124 -3.82 -7.18 6.96
N ASN A 125 -3.31 -7.67 8.08
CA ASN A 125 -2.73 -9.01 8.17
C ASN A 125 -3.75 -10.10 7.86
N LYS A 126 -4.99 -9.99 8.39
CA LYS A 126 -6.08 -10.90 8.06
C LYS A 126 -6.39 -10.89 6.56
N THR A 127 -6.54 -9.70 5.99
CA THR A 127 -6.85 -9.52 4.57
C THR A 127 -5.77 -10.11 3.67
N LEU A 128 -4.50 -9.86 3.98
CA LEU A 128 -3.37 -10.37 3.21
C LEU A 128 -3.22 -11.88 3.38
N LYS A 129 -3.42 -12.42 4.58
CA LYS A 129 -3.41 -13.87 4.82
C LYS A 129 -4.47 -14.59 3.98
N GLU A 130 -5.66 -14.01 3.86
CA GLU A 130 -6.72 -14.56 3.00
C GLU A 130 -6.36 -14.43 1.50
N ALA A 131 -5.81 -13.29 1.08
CA ALA A 131 -5.44 -13.05 -0.30
C ALA A 131 -4.28 -13.95 -0.78
N LEU A 132 -3.37 -14.29 0.12
CA LEU A 132 -2.19 -15.12 -0.13
C LEU A 132 -2.39 -16.59 0.26
N HIS A 133 -3.63 -16.99 0.56
CA HIS A 133 -3.92 -18.36 0.95
C HIS A 133 -3.48 -19.36 -0.11
N GLY A 134 -2.83 -20.43 0.31
CA GLY A 134 -2.34 -21.50 -0.58
C GLY A 134 -0.95 -21.26 -1.15
N LEU A 135 -0.36 -20.07 -0.93
CA LEU A 135 1.02 -19.80 -1.34
C LEU A 135 1.99 -20.21 -0.22
N THR A 136 3.09 -20.80 -0.64
CA THR A 136 4.22 -21.12 0.25
C THR A 136 5.07 -19.89 0.53
N LEU A 137 5.85 -19.91 1.60
CA LEU A 137 6.82 -18.86 1.91
C LEU A 137 7.86 -18.69 0.79
N GLU A 138 8.26 -19.77 0.14
CA GLU A 138 9.22 -19.73 -0.97
C GLU A 138 8.62 -19.04 -2.20
N GLU A 139 7.38 -19.34 -2.57
CA GLU A 139 6.66 -18.64 -3.65
C GLU A 139 6.55 -17.14 -3.39
N LEU A 140 6.23 -16.75 -2.17
CA LEU A 140 6.16 -15.34 -1.77
C LEU A 140 7.54 -14.68 -1.84
N ARG A 141 8.60 -15.34 -1.39
CA ARG A 141 9.98 -14.83 -1.45
C ARG A 141 10.43 -14.62 -2.90
N VAL A 142 10.23 -15.60 -3.74
CA VAL A 142 10.56 -15.52 -5.18
C VAL A 142 9.77 -14.39 -5.85
N SER A 143 8.47 -14.28 -5.57
CA SER A 143 7.63 -13.19 -6.10
C SER A 143 8.14 -11.81 -5.68
N GLN A 144 8.55 -11.64 -4.43
CA GLN A 144 9.13 -10.38 -3.94
C GLN A 144 10.43 -10.03 -4.66
N GLU A 145 11.31 -11.01 -4.90
CA GLU A 145 12.55 -10.79 -5.65
C GLU A 145 12.28 -10.36 -7.10
N VAL A 146 11.33 -11.02 -7.75
CA VAL A 146 10.91 -10.67 -9.12
C VAL A 146 10.38 -9.25 -9.18
N LEU A 147 9.44 -8.90 -8.30
CA LEU A 147 8.86 -7.56 -8.25
C LEU A 147 9.90 -6.48 -7.95
N ARG A 148 10.86 -6.76 -7.05
CA ARG A 148 11.96 -5.84 -6.76
C ARG A 148 12.86 -5.60 -7.98
N LYS A 149 13.21 -6.64 -8.73
CA LYS A 149 14.00 -6.51 -9.97
C LYS A 149 13.27 -5.66 -11.01
N ILE A 150 11.98 -5.92 -11.22
CA ILE A 150 11.15 -5.15 -12.15
C ILE A 150 11.11 -3.69 -11.72
N PHE A 151 10.85 -3.43 -10.42
CA PHE A 151 10.84 -2.08 -9.88
C PHE A 151 12.19 -1.36 -10.10
N THR A 152 13.31 -2.04 -9.86
CA THR A 152 14.65 -1.48 -10.10
C THR A 152 14.87 -1.14 -11.57
N ASN A 153 14.40 -1.98 -12.49
CA ASN A 153 14.53 -1.77 -13.93
C ASN A 153 13.64 -0.61 -14.45
N THR A 154 12.58 -0.26 -13.72
CA THR A 154 11.63 0.81 -14.08
C THR A 154 11.91 2.14 -13.38
N LYS A 155 12.94 2.17 -12.53
CA LYS A 155 13.38 3.40 -11.87
C LYS A 155 14.23 4.23 -12.85
N ASP A 156 13.77 5.43 -13.17
CA ASP A 156 14.55 6.46 -13.86
C ASP A 156 15.55 7.12 -12.91
#